data_f8f344278cdf3d2643afad62e5e576ea
#
_entry.id   f8f344278cdf3d2643afad62e5e576ea
#
_cell.length_a   1.000
_cell.length_b   1.000
_cell.length_c   1.000
_cell.angle_alpha   90.00
_cell.angle_beta   90.00
_cell.angle_gamma   90.00
#
_symmetry.space_group_name_H-M   'P 1'
#
loop_
_entity.id
_entity.type
_entity.pdbx_description
1 polymer ?
#
loop_
_entity_poly.entity_id
_entity_poly.type
_entity_poly.pdbx_seq_one_letter_code
_entity_poly.pdbx_strand_id
1 'polypeptide(L)'
;MHDEIVPAIVQDLAAALARPAPMRRGSVSERSMKCGHKQCRCHQDPRARHGPYYSLTRMEGGKTRSRYLSAEQAVLARQQIEVGQAFRDHIEAYWRACEQWSDVRLEDLGAARSEGAKKGASQRLLRRRLPPKSKHS
;
A
#
# COMPACT_ATOMS: atom_id res chain seq x y z
N MET A 1 -26.18 9.82 -20.90
CA MET A 1 -25.34 9.56 -19.74
C MET A 1 -26.16 8.79 -18.71
N HIS A 2 -25.76 7.61 -18.45
CA HIS A 2 -26.38 6.85 -17.38
C HIS A 2 -25.84 7.36 -16.05
N ASP A 3 -26.72 7.89 -15.23
CA ASP A 3 -26.38 8.19 -13.85
C ASP A 3 -26.10 6.87 -13.15
N GLU A 4 -24.86 6.51 -13.15
CA GLU A 4 -24.41 5.28 -12.54
C GLU A 4 -24.39 5.47 -11.03
N ILE A 5 -25.18 4.63 -10.35
CA ILE A 5 -25.21 4.66 -8.88
C ILE A 5 -23.93 4.04 -8.35
N VAL A 6 -23.09 4.88 -7.77
CA VAL A 6 -21.87 4.43 -7.12
C VAL A 6 -22.23 3.78 -5.79
N PRO A 7 -21.77 2.54 -5.52
CA PRO A 7 -22.05 1.91 -4.23
C PRO A 7 -21.56 2.75 -3.05
N ALA A 8 -22.32 2.75 -1.95
CA ALA A 8 -21.99 3.55 -0.78
C ALA A 8 -20.58 3.24 -0.23
N ILE A 9 -20.18 1.96 -0.23
CA ILE A 9 -18.85 1.57 0.25
C ILE A 9 -17.77 2.18 -0.61
N VAL A 10 -17.95 2.27 -1.92
CA VAL A 10 -16.99 2.89 -2.84
C VAL A 10 -16.90 4.39 -2.57
N GLN A 11 -18.04 5.06 -2.38
CA GLN A 11 -18.07 6.49 -2.06
C GLN A 11 -17.35 6.78 -0.75
N ASP A 12 -17.62 6.00 0.29
CA ASP A 12 -17.02 6.18 1.61
C ASP A 12 -15.49 6.00 1.57
N LEU A 13 -15.03 4.97 0.87
CA LEU A 13 -13.60 4.70 0.73
C LEU A 13 -12.91 5.78 -0.11
N ALA A 14 -13.55 6.24 -1.17
CA ALA A 14 -13.03 7.34 -1.97
C ALA A 14 -12.88 8.62 -1.14
N ALA A 15 -13.90 8.93 -0.33
CA ALA A 15 -13.87 10.10 0.55
C ALA A 15 -12.74 10.01 1.58
N ALA A 16 -12.51 8.81 2.13
CA ALA A 16 -11.42 8.59 3.07
C ALA A 16 -10.05 8.81 2.42
N LEU A 17 -9.88 8.34 1.18
CA LEU A 17 -8.62 8.52 0.44
C LEU A 17 -8.38 9.97 0.03
N ALA A 18 -9.43 10.77 -0.09
CA ALA A 18 -9.34 12.16 -0.51
C ALA A 18 -8.90 13.10 0.61
N ARG A 19 -8.71 12.60 1.83
CA ARG A 19 -8.24 13.41 2.97
C ARG A 19 -6.72 13.49 2.96
N PRO A 20 -6.15 14.66 2.68
CA PRO A 20 -4.69 14.79 2.72
C PRO A 20 -4.19 14.75 4.17
N ALA A 21 -3.11 14.06 4.37
CA ALA A 21 -2.43 13.98 5.67
C ALA A 21 -0.94 13.76 5.44
N PRO A 22 -0.09 14.29 6.32
CA PRO A 22 1.33 13.95 6.25
C PRO A 22 1.51 12.45 6.46
N MET A 23 2.12 11.78 5.52
CA MET A 23 2.40 10.36 5.59
C MET A 23 3.72 10.06 4.91
N ARG A 24 4.33 8.97 5.28
CA ARG A 24 5.59 8.54 4.67
C ARG A 24 5.76 7.04 4.70
N ARG A 25 6.59 6.59 3.81
CA ARG A 25 7.13 5.24 3.82
C ARG A 25 8.41 5.24 4.63
N GLY A 26 8.82 4.06 5.08
CA GLY A 26 10.07 3.87 5.78
C GLY A 26 9.89 3.22 7.13
N SER A 27 10.98 3.20 7.88
CA SER A 27 11.00 2.65 9.22
C SER A 27 11.87 3.51 10.13
N VAL A 28 11.50 3.56 11.41
CA VAL A 28 12.30 4.24 12.43
C VAL A 28 12.94 3.16 13.27
N SER A 29 14.26 3.23 13.41
CA SER A 29 15.02 2.35 14.29
C SER A 29 15.61 3.14 15.44
N GLU A 30 15.79 2.46 16.55
CA GLU A 30 16.39 3.01 17.77
C GLU A 30 17.65 2.22 18.07
N ARG A 31 18.73 2.91 18.33
CA ARG A 31 20.03 2.30 18.62
C ARG A 31 20.72 2.97 19.78
N SER A 32 21.29 2.15 20.65
CA SER A 32 22.28 2.57 21.62
C SER A 32 23.62 2.00 21.23
N MET A 33 24.68 2.81 21.24
CA MET A 33 25.98 2.43 20.69
C MET A 33 27.10 2.66 21.69
N LYS A 34 28.17 1.90 21.52
CA LYS A 34 29.42 2.16 22.19
C LYS A 34 30.14 3.31 21.47
N CYS A 35 30.76 4.20 22.25
CA CYS A 35 31.52 5.29 21.66
C CYS A 35 32.95 4.82 21.24
N GLY A 36 33.67 5.71 20.53
CA GLY A 36 35.03 5.41 20.09
C GLY A 36 36.08 5.40 21.19
N HIS A 37 35.76 5.89 22.39
CA HIS A 37 36.72 5.94 23.52
C HIS A 37 36.70 4.62 24.26
N LYS A 38 37.81 3.91 24.21
CA LYS A 38 37.96 2.58 24.86
C LYS A 38 37.79 2.60 26.38
N GLN A 39 38.02 3.73 27.01
CA GLN A 39 37.91 3.89 28.46
C GLN A 39 36.55 4.30 28.93
N CYS A 40 35.60 4.51 28.03
CA CYS A 40 34.25 4.89 28.38
C CYS A 40 33.48 3.75 29.03
N ARG A 41 32.66 4.05 30.01
CA ARG A 41 31.81 3.07 30.69
C ARG A 41 30.92 2.26 29.76
N CYS A 42 30.58 2.82 28.57
CA CYS A 42 29.72 2.14 27.61
C CYS A 42 30.32 0.84 27.08
N HIS A 43 31.66 0.65 27.18
CA HIS A 43 32.29 -0.59 26.77
C HIS A 43 32.19 -1.69 27.80
N GLN A 44 32.00 -1.33 29.07
CA GLN A 44 31.92 -2.26 30.18
C GLN A 44 30.52 -2.54 30.67
N ASP A 45 29.63 -1.54 30.55
CA ASP A 45 28.25 -1.61 31.03
C ASP A 45 27.28 -1.37 29.87
N PRO A 46 26.43 -2.38 29.53
CA PRO A 46 25.41 -2.19 28.51
C PRO A 46 24.43 -1.05 28.80
N ARG A 47 24.26 -0.70 30.08
CA ARG A 47 23.37 0.39 30.49
C ARG A 47 23.97 1.76 30.25
N ALA A 48 25.29 1.84 30.08
CA ALA A 48 26.01 3.10 29.87
C ALA A 48 26.23 3.41 28.39
N ARG A 49 25.63 2.66 27.47
CA ARG A 49 25.73 2.93 26.04
C ARG A 49 25.16 4.27 25.70
N HIS A 50 25.77 4.95 24.72
CA HIS A 50 25.32 6.24 24.26
C HIS A 50 24.08 6.09 23.40
N GLY A 51 23.19 7.06 23.51
CA GLY A 51 21.93 7.07 22.81
C GLY A 51 20.75 7.27 23.77
N PRO A 52 19.54 6.92 23.35
CA PRO A 52 19.23 6.27 22.06
C PRO A 52 19.38 7.21 20.87
N TYR A 53 19.85 6.65 19.75
CA TYR A 53 19.89 7.34 18.46
C TYR A 53 18.77 6.81 17.59
N TYR A 54 18.04 7.70 16.96
CA TYR A 54 16.93 7.34 16.07
C TYR A 54 17.35 7.53 14.63
N SER A 55 16.95 6.60 13.79
CA SER A 55 17.26 6.66 12.36
C SER A 55 16.02 6.36 11.56
N LEU A 56 15.73 7.21 10.58
CA LEU A 56 14.68 6.98 9.60
C LEU A 56 15.32 6.41 8.34
N THR A 57 14.86 5.23 7.94
CA THR A 57 15.34 4.55 6.74
C THR A 57 14.20 4.42 5.76
N ARG A 58 14.45 4.77 4.50
CA ARG A 58 13.47 4.63 3.42
C ARG A 58 14.16 4.31 2.11
N MET A 59 13.40 3.75 1.19
CA MET A 59 13.86 3.53 -0.19
C MET A 59 13.57 4.79 -1.00
N GLU A 60 14.57 5.28 -1.70
CA GLU A 60 14.46 6.44 -2.58
C GLU A 60 15.23 6.17 -3.86
N GLY A 61 14.49 6.11 -4.98
CA GLY A 61 15.10 5.83 -6.28
C GLY A 61 15.84 4.50 -6.35
N GLY A 62 15.32 3.46 -5.69
CA GLY A 62 15.96 2.14 -5.65
C GLY A 62 17.09 2.01 -4.65
N LYS A 63 17.42 3.07 -3.92
CA LYS A 63 18.49 3.07 -2.92
C LYS A 63 17.92 3.29 -1.53
N THR A 64 18.50 2.62 -0.56
CA THR A 64 18.17 2.82 0.84
C THR A 64 18.86 4.08 1.35
N ARG A 65 18.08 5.01 1.90
CA ARG A 65 18.61 6.22 2.52
C ARG A 65 18.21 6.27 3.97
N SER A 66 19.15 6.70 4.81
CA SER A 66 18.93 6.83 6.24
C SER A 66 19.32 8.23 6.70
N ARG A 67 18.59 8.72 7.69
CA ARG A 67 18.95 9.98 8.36
C ARG A 67 18.68 9.87 9.84
N TYR A 68 19.48 10.54 10.61
CA TYR A 68 19.27 10.61 12.06
C TYR A 68 18.14 11.57 12.40
N LEU A 69 17.41 11.21 13.43
CA LEU A 69 16.27 11.99 13.94
C LEU A 69 16.47 12.29 15.41
N SER A 70 15.94 13.42 15.86
CA SER A 70 15.77 13.67 17.28
C SER A 70 14.66 12.74 17.83
N ALA A 71 14.56 12.64 19.15
CA ALA A 71 13.49 11.86 19.78
C ALA A 71 12.11 12.37 19.35
N GLU A 72 11.93 13.68 19.28
CA GLU A 72 10.66 14.29 18.86
C GLU A 72 10.36 13.98 17.40
N GLN A 73 11.37 14.10 16.53
CA GLN A 73 11.22 13.75 15.11
C GLN A 73 10.88 12.28 14.94
N ALA A 74 11.46 11.41 15.77
CA ALA A 74 11.19 9.97 15.69
C ALA A 74 9.72 9.66 16.01
N VAL A 75 9.15 10.31 17.02
CA VAL A 75 7.73 10.16 17.36
C VAL A 75 6.86 10.60 16.20
N LEU A 76 7.14 11.75 15.61
CA LEU A 76 6.39 12.27 14.49
C LEU A 76 6.53 11.37 13.25
N ALA A 77 7.75 10.92 12.98
CA ALA A 77 7.99 10.04 11.83
C ALA A 77 7.21 8.71 11.95
N ARG A 78 7.16 8.14 13.15
CA ARG A 78 6.38 6.93 13.40
C ARG A 78 4.89 7.15 13.15
N GLN A 79 4.35 8.28 13.58
CA GLN A 79 2.96 8.64 13.32
C GLN A 79 2.70 8.77 11.82
N GLN A 80 3.60 9.41 11.09
CA GLN A 80 3.49 9.57 9.65
C GLN A 80 3.55 8.22 8.92
N ILE A 81 4.36 7.30 9.41
CA ILE A 81 4.44 5.94 8.87
C ILE A 81 3.14 5.18 9.12
N GLU A 82 2.56 5.29 10.31
CA GLU A 82 1.27 4.68 10.63
C GLU A 82 0.15 5.20 9.73
N VAL A 83 0.12 6.51 9.50
CA VAL A 83 -0.84 7.12 8.57
C VAL A 83 -0.65 6.57 7.17
N GLY A 84 0.59 6.40 6.73
CA GLY A 84 0.90 5.82 5.43
C GLY A 84 0.47 4.37 5.30
N GLN A 85 0.63 3.58 6.36
CA GLN A 85 0.16 2.19 6.38
C GLN A 85 -1.36 2.11 6.30
N ALA A 86 -2.05 2.95 7.07
CA ALA A 86 -3.51 3.04 7.01
C ALA A 86 -3.98 3.45 5.62
N PHE A 87 -3.27 4.35 4.97
CA PHE A 87 -3.58 4.78 3.61
C PHE A 87 -3.45 3.61 2.62
N ARG A 88 -2.42 2.79 2.74
CA ARG A 88 -2.26 1.57 1.92
C ARG A 88 -3.41 0.60 2.11
N ASP A 89 -3.83 0.40 3.35
CA ASP A 89 -4.96 -0.48 3.65
C ASP A 89 -6.26 0.06 3.03
N HIS A 90 -6.45 1.37 3.07
CA HIS A 90 -7.60 2.02 2.43
C HIS A 90 -7.56 1.89 0.90
N ILE A 91 -6.38 2.02 0.29
CA ILE A 91 -6.21 1.81 -1.15
C ILE A 91 -6.62 0.40 -1.52
N GLU A 92 -6.16 -0.59 -0.77
CA GLU A 92 -6.48 -1.99 -1.03
C GLU A 92 -7.98 -2.25 -0.87
N ALA A 93 -8.58 -1.70 0.16
CA ALA A 93 -10.03 -1.80 0.37
C ALA A 93 -10.81 -1.14 -0.76
N TYR A 94 -10.34 0.01 -1.23
CA TYR A 94 -10.94 0.72 -2.35
C TYR A 94 -10.85 -0.12 -3.64
N TRP A 95 -9.69 -0.71 -3.92
CA TRP A 95 -9.52 -1.61 -5.06
C TRP A 95 -10.56 -2.75 -5.02
N ARG A 96 -10.68 -3.43 -3.88
CA ARG A 96 -11.62 -4.54 -3.73
C ARG A 96 -13.06 -4.11 -3.95
N ALA A 97 -13.44 -2.97 -3.37
CA ALA A 97 -14.79 -2.45 -3.53
C ALA A 97 -15.10 -2.10 -4.98
N CYS A 98 -14.15 -1.49 -5.68
CA CYS A 98 -14.30 -1.16 -7.09
C CYS A 98 -14.34 -2.41 -7.98
N GLU A 99 -13.55 -3.44 -7.64
CA GLU A 99 -13.56 -4.69 -8.38
C GLU A 99 -14.89 -5.42 -8.20
N GLN A 100 -15.42 -5.47 -6.99
CA GLN A 100 -16.74 -6.06 -6.74
C GLN A 100 -17.85 -5.33 -7.52
N TRP A 101 -17.78 -4.02 -7.53
CA TRP A 101 -18.70 -3.20 -8.31
C TRP A 101 -18.56 -3.50 -9.81
N SER A 102 -17.33 -3.60 -10.28
CA SER A 102 -17.02 -3.94 -11.67
C SER A 102 -17.52 -5.32 -12.04
N ASP A 103 -17.35 -6.30 -11.14
CA ASP A 103 -17.82 -7.68 -11.36
C ASP A 103 -19.34 -7.74 -11.48
N VAL A 104 -20.07 -7.03 -10.61
CA VAL A 104 -21.51 -6.95 -10.68
C VAL A 104 -21.96 -6.41 -12.04
N ARG A 105 -21.28 -5.39 -12.56
CA ARG A 105 -21.60 -4.84 -13.88
C ARG A 105 -21.34 -5.84 -15.01
N LEU A 106 -20.26 -6.60 -14.90
CA LEU A 106 -19.98 -7.65 -15.88
C LEU A 106 -21.06 -8.73 -15.86
N GLU A 107 -21.50 -9.12 -14.67
CA GLU A 107 -22.57 -10.12 -14.50
C GLU A 107 -23.88 -9.62 -15.02
N ASP A 108 -24.23 -8.36 -14.76
CA ASP A 108 -25.47 -7.75 -15.26
C ASP A 108 -25.49 -7.72 -16.78
N LEU A 109 -24.37 -7.36 -17.40
CA LEU A 109 -24.25 -7.37 -18.86
C LEU A 109 -24.34 -8.78 -19.43
N GLY A 110 -23.71 -9.76 -18.76
CA GLY A 110 -23.79 -11.16 -19.13
C GLY A 110 -25.21 -11.71 -19.02
N ALA A 111 -25.91 -11.39 -17.94
CA ALA A 111 -27.29 -11.79 -17.75
C ALA A 111 -28.22 -11.18 -18.80
N ALA A 112 -28.06 -9.88 -19.10
CA ALA A 112 -28.85 -9.21 -20.12
C ALA A 112 -28.63 -9.84 -21.50
N ARG A 113 -27.43 -10.27 -21.82
CA ARG A 113 -27.13 -10.96 -23.08
C ARG A 113 -27.71 -12.37 -23.13
N SER A 114 -27.70 -13.10 -22.01
CA SER A 114 -28.28 -14.44 -21.96
C SER A 114 -29.78 -14.44 -22.09
N GLU A 115 -30.44 -13.37 -21.63
CA GLU A 115 -31.90 -13.21 -21.81
C GLU A 115 -32.26 -12.74 -23.21
N GLY A 116 -31.43 -11.88 -23.81
CA GLY A 116 -31.74 -11.26 -25.11
C GLY A 116 -31.15 -11.98 -26.32
N ALA A 117 -30.04 -12.66 -26.16
CA ALA A 117 -29.36 -13.29 -27.27
C ALA A 117 -29.36 -14.79 -27.14
N LYS A 118 -29.78 -15.44 -28.18
CA LYS A 118 -29.69 -16.89 -28.25
C LYS A 118 -28.26 -17.36 -28.12
N LYS A 119 -28.09 -18.50 -27.45
CA LYS A 119 -26.86 -19.16 -27.02
C LYS A 119 -25.66 -19.21 -28.00
N GLY A 120 -25.85 -18.90 -29.28
CA GLY A 120 -24.79 -18.99 -30.27
C GLY A 120 -23.68 -17.94 -30.14
N ALA A 121 -23.96 -16.78 -29.54
CA ALA A 121 -22.99 -15.72 -29.40
C ALA A 121 -21.97 -15.97 -28.28
N SER A 122 -22.39 -16.61 -27.19
CA SER A 122 -21.47 -16.91 -26.08
C SER A 122 -20.50 -18.03 -26.42
N GLN A 123 -20.89 -18.98 -27.24
CA GLN A 123 -19.97 -20.04 -27.69
C GLN A 123 -18.86 -19.51 -28.61
N ARG A 124 -19.14 -18.47 -29.38
CA ARG A 124 -18.11 -17.86 -30.23
C ARG A 124 -17.04 -17.11 -29.42
N LEU A 125 -17.42 -16.51 -28.31
CA LEU A 125 -16.47 -15.82 -27.43
C LEU A 125 -15.55 -16.81 -26.71
N LEU A 126 -16.07 -17.97 -26.32
CA LEU A 126 -15.27 -19.02 -25.70
C LEU A 126 -14.26 -19.66 -26.65
N ARG A 127 -14.53 -19.62 -27.94
CA ARG A 127 -13.60 -20.16 -28.95
C ARG A 127 -12.47 -19.20 -29.32
N ARG A 128 -12.55 -17.92 -28.94
CA ARG A 128 -11.44 -16.99 -29.07
C ARG A 128 -10.45 -17.26 -27.96
N ARG A 129 -9.71 -18.32 -28.08
CA ARG A 129 -8.59 -18.56 -27.21
C ARG A 129 -7.53 -17.50 -27.50
N LEU A 130 -7.01 -16.92 -26.44
CA LEU A 130 -5.81 -16.14 -26.55
C LEU A 130 -4.74 -16.99 -27.23
N PRO A 131 -4.00 -16.43 -28.20
CA PRO A 131 -2.91 -17.19 -28.79
C PRO A 131 -1.95 -17.65 -27.70
N PRO A 132 -1.42 -18.87 -27.82
CA PRO A 132 -0.46 -19.32 -26.83
C PRO A 132 0.69 -18.32 -26.75
N LYS A 133 1.05 -17.95 -25.53
CA LYS A 133 2.21 -17.09 -25.34
C LYS A 133 3.38 -17.74 -26.04
N SER A 134 3.99 -17.02 -26.97
CA SER A 134 5.19 -17.47 -27.61
C SER A 134 6.21 -17.81 -26.53
N LYS A 135 6.66 -19.04 -26.51
CA LYS A 135 7.75 -19.41 -25.63
C LYS A 135 8.99 -18.68 -26.11
N HIS A 136 9.44 -17.72 -25.32
CA HIS A 136 10.75 -17.17 -25.52
C HIS A 136 11.75 -18.22 -25.06
N SER A 137 12.39 -18.79 -26.03
CA SER A 137 13.56 -19.64 -25.77
C SER A 137 14.72 -18.80 -25.29
#